data_48ac43cd3e31c79330d1d72c41f12819
#
_entry.id   48ac43cd3e31c79330d1d72c41f12819
#
_cell.length_a   1.000
_cell.length_b   1.000
_cell.length_c   1.000
_cell.angle_alpha   90.00
_cell.angle_beta   90.00
_cell.angle_gamma   90.00
#
_symmetry.space_group_name_H-M   'P 1'
#
loop_
_entity.id
_entity.type
_entity.pdbx_description
1 polymer ?
#
loop_
_entity_poly.entity_id
_entity_poly.type
_entity_poly.pdbx_seq_one_letter_code
_entity_poly.pdbx_strand_id
1 'polypeptide(L)'
;MRTLLALLLACFPLLATAAQHPNIVIILADDMGWGDLSVHGNKNLSTPSIDSLARDGALFDRFFVCPVCAPTRAEFLTGRYYPRTGVRGVSKGQERLNIDEVTIADTFKSAGYATGAFGKWHNGSQHPYHPNARGFDEYRGFTSGHWGHYFDPVLEHNGEITRGVGYITDALTNHAIKFIERNKEKPFLCYLPYNIPHSPMQVPEKFWKKHASKDLAMRNRDPKLEDPPHLRAALAMCENIDWNVGRVLKKLEELKLAKNTIVIYFSDNGPNGWRWNGDMKGKKGSIDEGGVRVPCLMRWPGRIVPGTRIEHIAGAIDFLPTLTDLAGVPMISVKPIDGRSLKALLLGEKVAWSDRYLMSFRGARRKSGPQVSVRSQQHRLDPAGRLFDLSTDPGQRVDLAAEHPEIVKEMKAASKKFVDELKGMIGADDRPFPIGGAALTHLPARDGQEQGAVKRSAKAPNCSYFTNWTNQDDRITWDTDVLRAGEYEVVIYYTCPEEDVGSTFEVSCKGATLKAKVRVANDPPLSGAESDRTPNRGNESYVKDWRAMKVGTMKLAQGRGVFTLRALEIPGKQVMDVRLVILRRK
;
A
#
# COMPACT_ATOMS: atom_id res chain seq x y z
N MET A 1 60.44 -18.33 -57.36
CA MET A 1 60.15 -18.26 -55.91
C MET A 1 59.12 -17.19 -55.72
N ARG A 2 57.84 -17.54 -55.51
CA ARG A 2 56.74 -16.61 -55.20
C ARG A 2 56.28 -16.92 -53.78
N THR A 3 56.54 -15.99 -52.87
CA THR A 3 56.17 -16.08 -51.48
C THR A 3 54.69 -15.65 -51.29
N LEU A 4 53.78 -16.57 -50.92
CA LEU A 4 52.41 -16.25 -50.53
C LEU A 4 52.42 -15.75 -49.10
N LEU A 5 51.97 -14.51 -48.90
CA LEU A 5 51.70 -13.94 -47.59
C LEU A 5 50.23 -14.26 -47.21
N ALA A 6 50.02 -15.16 -46.28
CA ALA A 6 48.69 -15.47 -45.76
C ALA A 6 48.31 -14.45 -44.69
N LEU A 7 47.31 -13.60 -44.96
CA LEU A 7 46.66 -12.71 -43.95
C LEU A 7 45.71 -13.53 -43.12
N LEU A 8 46.05 -13.77 -41.85
CA LEU A 8 45.10 -14.29 -40.83
C LEU A 8 44.20 -13.14 -40.36
N LEU A 9 42.96 -13.08 -40.85
CA LEU A 9 41.92 -12.26 -40.25
C LEU A 9 41.47 -12.91 -38.91
N ALA A 10 41.89 -12.33 -37.80
CA ALA A 10 41.37 -12.67 -36.49
C ALA A 10 39.95 -12.10 -36.34
N CYS A 11 38.90 -12.92 -36.54
CA CYS A 11 37.53 -12.61 -36.15
C CYS A 11 37.44 -12.60 -34.63
N PHE A 12 37.51 -11.41 -34.01
CA PHE A 12 37.05 -11.24 -32.66
C PHE A 12 35.50 -11.29 -32.66
N PRO A 13 34.88 -12.23 -31.98
CA PRO A 13 33.43 -12.14 -31.80
C PRO A 13 33.14 -10.88 -30.97
N LEU A 14 32.49 -9.88 -31.57
CA LEU A 14 31.79 -8.86 -30.81
C LEU A 14 30.70 -9.60 -29.99
N LEU A 15 31.03 -9.93 -28.76
CA LEU A 15 30.01 -10.23 -27.74
C LEU A 15 29.20 -8.96 -27.59
N ALA A 16 28.11 -8.86 -28.33
CA ALA A 16 27.04 -7.90 -28.03
C ALA A 16 26.59 -8.22 -26.61
N THR A 17 27.08 -7.46 -25.62
CA THR A 17 26.52 -7.49 -24.30
C THR A 17 25.04 -7.11 -24.45
N ALA A 18 24.15 -8.10 -24.32
CA ALA A 18 22.71 -7.84 -24.23
C ALA A 18 22.53 -6.68 -23.25
N ALA A 19 21.85 -5.62 -23.68
CA ALA A 19 21.64 -4.46 -22.84
C ALA A 19 21.00 -4.94 -21.53
N GLN A 20 21.76 -4.83 -20.44
CA GLN A 20 21.29 -5.32 -19.15
C GLN A 20 20.09 -4.48 -18.73
N HIS A 21 18.92 -5.10 -18.56
CA HIS A 21 17.73 -4.42 -18.09
C HIS A 21 18.01 -3.69 -16.76
N PRO A 22 17.49 -2.46 -16.55
CA PRO A 22 17.72 -1.72 -15.31
C PRO A 22 17.04 -2.40 -14.14
N ASN A 23 17.65 -2.33 -12.98
CA ASN A 23 16.98 -2.63 -11.71
C ASN A 23 15.93 -1.56 -11.41
N ILE A 24 14.92 -1.92 -10.64
CA ILE A 24 13.86 -0.99 -10.25
C ILE A 24 13.68 -1.06 -8.72
N VAL A 25 13.75 0.09 -8.07
CA VAL A 25 13.44 0.27 -6.65
C VAL A 25 12.29 1.27 -6.54
N ILE A 26 11.17 0.83 -5.99
CA ILE A 26 9.98 1.65 -5.80
C ILE A 26 9.75 1.83 -4.31
N ILE A 27 9.84 3.05 -3.83
CA ILE A 27 9.63 3.42 -2.42
C ILE A 27 8.32 4.19 -2.33
N LEU A 28 7.36 3.66 -1.57
CA LEU A 28 6.04 4.23 -1.38
C LEU A 28 5.84 4.60 0.09
N ALA A 29 5.57 5.87 0.38
CA ALA A 29 5.14 6.33 1.70
C ALA A 29 3.62 6.16 1.87
N ASP A 30 3.16 6.04 3.11
CA ASP A 30 1.74 5.90 3.48
C ASP A 30 1.29 7.15 4.25
N ASP A 31 0.37 7.93 3.66
CA ASP A 31 -0.15 9.17 4.24
C ASP A 31 0.83 10.36 4.26
N MET A 32 1.80 10.40 3.38
CA MET A 32 2.70 11.55 3.24
C MET A 32 2.11 12.59 2.28
N GLY A 33 1.94 13.81 2.76
CA GLY A 33 1.47 14.92 1.93
C GLY A 33 2.53 15.46 0.98
N TRP A 34 2.12 16.18 -0.05
CA TRP A 34 3.02 16.89 -0.95
C TRP A 34 3.97 17.82 -0.18
N GLY A 35 3.44 18.47 0.86
CA GLY A 35 4.21 19.39 1.71
C GLY A 35 5.18 18.73 2.70
N ASP A 36 5.28 17.42 2.78
CA ASP A 36 6.08 16.72 3.79
C ASP A 36 7.54 16.46 3.36
N LEU A 37 8.05 17.20 2.37
CA LEU A 37 9.44 17.16 1.91
C LEU A 37 10.07 18.56 1.88
N SER A 38 11.37 18.64 2.21
CA SER A 38 12.10 19.91 2.15
C SER A 38 12.32 20.41 0.72
N VAL A 39 12.37 19.55 -0.31
CA VAL A 39 12.44 19.95 -1.71
C VAL A 39 11.22 20.75 -2.18
N HIS A 40 10.08 20.58 -1.55
CA HIS A 40 8.88 21.37 -1.80
C HIS A 40 8.82 22.69 -1.01
N GLY A 41 9.87 22.98 -0.23
CA GLY A 41 10.01 24.24 0.53
C GLY A 41 9.56 24.15 1.99
N ASN A 42 9.23 22.98 2.52
CA ASN A 42 8.88 22.83 3.93
C ASN A 42 10.10 23.01 4.84
N LYS A 43 10.06 24.04 5.68
CA LYS A 43 11.14 24.38 6.64
C LYS A 43 10.99 23.67 7.99
N ASN A 44 9.90 22.93 8.19
CA ASN A 44 9.65 22.23 9.45
C ASN A 44 10.44 20.91 9.58
N LEU A 45 10.93 20.34 8.47
CA LEU A 45 11.69 19.08 8.45
C LEU A 45 12.83 19.13 7.44
N SER A 46 13.68 18.10 7.45
CA SER A 46 14.78 17.93 6.50
C SER A 46 14.77 16.53 5.90
N THR A 47 14.71 16.45 4.57
CA THR A 47 14.63 15.19 3.79
C THR A 47 15.71 15.09 2.71
N PRO A 48 17.01 15.26 3.06
CA PRO A 48 18.09 15.40 2.08
C PRO A 48 18.30 14.19 1.18
N SER A 49 17.98 12.98 1.67
CA SER A 49 18.13 11.75 0.89
C SER A 49 17.03 11.63 -0.17
N ILE A 50 15.79 11.95 0.19
CA ILE A 50 14.67 11.98 -0.77
C ILE A 50 14.85 13.15 -1.73
N ASP A 51 15.24 14.33 -1.24
CA ASP A 51 15.50 15.52 -2.05
C ASP A 51 16.60 15.28 -3.10
N SER A 52 17.57 14.38 -2.80
CA SER A 52 18.61 14.00 -3.75
C SER A 52 18.04 13.30 -5.01
N LEU A 53 16.89 12.63 -4.90
CA LEU A 53 16.24 12.03 -6.07
C LEU A 53 15.77 13.09 -7.08
N ALA A 54 15.32 14.26 -6.60
CA ALA A 54 14.97 15.39 -7.45
C ALA A 54 16.23 16.08 -8.01
N ARG A 55 17.22 16.34 -7.14
CA ARG A 55 18.46 17.01 -7.54
C ARG A 55 19.22 16.21 -8.61
N ASP A 56 19.32 14.88 -8.43
CA ASP A 56 20.10 13.97 -9.26
C ASP A 56 19.24 13.23 -10.29
N GLY A 57 17.97 13.65 -10.47
CA GLY A 57 16.99 13.05 -11.37
C GLY A 57 15.82 14.00 -11.69
N ALA A 58 14.59 13.55 -11.54
CA ALA A 58 13.39 14.29 -11.88
C ALA A 58 12.44 14.49 -10.69
N LEU A 59 11.82 15.66 -10.61
CA LEU A 59 10.71 16.02 -9.73
C LEU A 59 9.45 16.22 -10.55
N PHE A 60 8.36 15.55 -10.17
CA PHE A 60 7.04 15.77 -10.74
C PHE A 60 6.32 16.88 -9.97
N ASP A 61 6.01 17.97 -10.64
CA ASP A 61 5.33 19.12 -10.02
C ASP A 61 3.88 18.79 -9.62
N ARG A 62 3.23 17.98 -10.46
CA ARG A 62 1.81 17.62 -10.32
C ARG A 62 1.59 16.13 -10.55
N PHE A 63 1.81 15.34 -9.50
CA PHE A 63 1.57 13.90 -9.51
C PHE A 63 0.35 13.57 -8.65
N PHE A 64 -0.57 12.80 -9.23
CA PHE A 64 -1.87 12.51 -8.64
C PHE A 64 -2.07 11.04 -8.33
N VAL A 65 -2.73 10.79 -7.21
CA VAL A 65 -3.07 9.46 -6.70
C VAL A 65 -4.53 9.42 -6.24
N CYS A 66 -4.98 8.30 -5.72
CA CYS A 66 -6.29 8.21 -5.08
C CYS A 66 -6.32 8.88 -3.71
N PRO A 67 -7.51 9.21 -3.19
CA PRO A 67 -7.64 9.85 -1.88
C PRO A 67 -7.33 8.93 -0.70
N VAL A 68 -7.13 7.62 -0.93
CA VAL A 68 -6.85 6.60 0.10
C VAL A 68 -5.98 5.47 -0.46
N CYS A 69 -5.32 4.73 0.43
CA CYS A 69 -4.18 3.86 0.16
C CYS A 69 -4.44 2.65 -0.77
N ALA A 70 -5.40 1.75 -0.49
CA ALA A 70 -5.60 0.55 -1.31
C ALA A 70 -5.94 0.86 -2.79
N PRO A 71 -6.80 1.85 -3.10
CA PRO A 71 -7.03 2.35 -4.45
C PRO A 71 -5.76 2.76 -5.18
N THR A 72 -4.93 3.61 -4.60
CA THR A 72 -3.67 4.04 -5.25
C THR A 72 -2.74 2.88 -5.52
N ARG A 73 -2.64 1.94 -4.57
CA ARG A 73 -1.79 0.74 -4.73
C ARG A 73 -2.28 -0.12 -5.90
N ALA A 74 -3.60 -0.27 -6.06
CA ALA A 74 -4.17 -0.95 -7.22
C ALA A 74 -3.86 -0.22 -8.55
N GLU A 75 -4.01 1.12 -8.59
CA GLU A 75 -3.70 1.92 -9.79
C GLU A 75 -2.24 1.81 -10.20
N PHE A 76 -1.33 1.96 -9.24
CA PHE A 76 0.11 1.81 -9.45
C PHE A 76 0.48 0.41 -9.95
N LEU A 77 -0.10 -0.63 -9.34
CA LEU A 77 0.22 -2.01 -9.67
C LEU A 77 -0.26 -2.40 -11.07
N THR A 78 -1.37 -1.83 -11.56
CA THR A 78 -2.06 -2.29 -12.77
C THR A 78 -2.05 -1.32 -13.93
N GLY A 79 -1.71 -0.04 -13.70
CA GLY A 79 -1.84 1.02 -14.71
C GLY A 79 -3.29 1.37 -15.07
N ARG A 80 -4.26 1.00 -14.20
CA ARG A 80 -5.70 1.15 -14.44
C ARG A 80 -6.36 1.85 -13.27
N TYR A 81 -7.39 2.66 -13.54
CA TYR A 81 -8.18 3.25 -12.46
C TYR A 81 -8.76 2.17 -11.54
N TYR A 82 -8.58 2.36 -10.25
CA TYR A 82 -8.90 1.35 -9.24
C TYR A 82 -10.33 0.78 -9.28
N PRO A 83 -11.40 1.53 -9.65
CA PRO A 83 -12.72 0.94 -9.72
C PRO A 83 -12.84 -0.16 -10.78
N ARG A 84 -11.99 -0.14 -11.82
CA ARG A 84 -11.90 -1.17 -12.86
C ARG A 84 -11.24 -2.45 -12.37
N THR A 85 -10.44 -2.34 -11.28
CA THR A 85 -9.58 -3.42 -10.77
C THR A 85 -10.23 -4.27 -9.67
N GLY A 86 -11.50 -4.02 -9.33
CA GLY A 86 -12.23 -4.71 -8.28
C GLY A 86 -11.98 -4.21 -6.87
N VAL A 87 -11.09 -3.23 -6.66
CA VAL A 87 -10.91 -2.56 -5.38
C VAL A 87 -12.09 -1.61 -5.14
N ARG A 88 -12.75 -1.74 -3.99
CA ARG A 88 -13.98 -1.00 -3.66
C ARG A 88 -13.89 -0.25 -2.34
N GLY A 89 -12.82 -0.49 -1.57
CA GLY A 89 -12.61 0.09 -0.24
C GLY A 89 -11.23 -0.25 0.30
N VAL A 90 -11.08 -0.16 1.62
CA VAL A 90 -9.79 -0.24 2.33
C VAL A 90 -9.73 -1.33 3.41
N SER A 91 -10.77 -2.17 3.54
CA SER A 91 -10.83 -3.22 4.55
C SER A 91 -11.99 -4.19 4.32
N LYS A 92 -12.01 -5.30 5.07
CA LYS A 92 -13.07 -6.33 5.02
C LYS A 92 -13.21 -6.94 3.63
N GLY A 93 -12.09 -7.18 2.94
CA GLY A 93 -12.03 -7.77 1.61
C GLY A 93 -12.28 -6.80 0.44
N GLN A 94 -12.71 -5.57 0.70
CA GLN A 94 -13.01 -4.59 -0.36
C GLN A 94 -11.75 -4.05 -1.04
N GLU A 95 -10.58 -4.22 -0.41
CA GLU A 95 -9.27 -3.86 -0.93
C GLU A 95 -8.70 -4.89 -1.92
N ARG A 96 -9.37 -6.02 -2.15
CA ARG A 96 -8.87 -7.11 -2.99
C ARG A 96 -8.83 -6.72 -4.46
N LEU A 97 -7.66 -6.86 -5.06
CA LEU A 97 -7.44 -6.70 -6.49
C LEU A 97 -8.06 -7.90 -7.23
N ASN A 98 -8.76 -7.70 -8.34
CA ASN A 98 -9.28 -8.79 -9.15
C ASN A 98 -8.16 -9.73 -9.60
N ILE A 99 -8.44 -11.03 -9.63
CA ILE A 99 -7.43 -12.06 -9.94
C ILE A 99 -7.00 -12.06 -11.41
N ASP A 100 -7.81 -11.52 -12.29
CA ASP A 100 -7.57 -11.37 -13.74
C ASP A 100 -6.86 -10.04 -14.09
N GLU A 101 -6.47 -9.24 -13.11
CA GLU A 101 -5.57 -8.10 -13.32
C GLU A 101 -4.11 -8.58 -13.35
N VAL A 102 -3.32 -8.01 -14.25
CA VAL A 102 -1.87 -8.22 -14.31
C VAL A 102 -1.19 -7.08 -13.59
N THR A 103 -0.30 -7.41 -12.65
CA THR A 103 0.44 -6.41 -11.90
C THR A 103 1.78 -6.07 -12.54
N ILE A 104 2.37 -4.97 -12.11
CA ILE A 104 3.74 -4.62 -12.46
C ILE A 104 4.72 -5.74 -12.09
N ALA A 105 4.52 -6.41 -10.94
CA ALA A 105 5.38 -7.52 -10.51
C ALA A 105 5.22 -8.75 -11.41
N ASP A 106 3.98 -9.10 -11.83
CA ASP A 106 3.75 -10.16 -12.81
C ASP A 106 4.50 -9.87 -14.11
N THR A 107 4.43 -8.61 -14.59
CA THR A 107 5.07 -8.16 -15.83
C THR A 107 6.60 -8.27 -15.75
N PHE A 108 7.21 -7.73 -14.69
CA PHE A 108 8.68 -7.79 -14.54
C PHE A 108 9.17 -9.20 -14.25
N LYS A 109 8.44 -10.00 -13.49
CA LYS A 109 8.74 -11.41 -13.27
C LYS A 109 8.76 -12.21 -14.59
N SER A 110 7.79 -11.97 -15.49
CA SER A 110 7.75 -12.62 -16.80
C SER A 110 8.96 -12.28 -17.69
N ALA A 111 9.59 -11.13 -17.43
CA ALA A 111 10.82 -10.70 -18.08
C ALA A 111 12.11 -11.16 -17.35
N GLY A 112 12.01 -12.08 -16.40
CA GLY A 112 13.16 -12.66 -15.70
C GLY A 112 13.69 -11.86 -14.51
N TYR A 113 13.00 -10.83 -14.06
CA TYR A 113 13.37 -10.09 -12.86
C TYR A 113 13.16 -10.92 -11.58
N ALA A 114 14.08 -10.81 -10.62
CA ALA A 114 13.78 -11.16 -9.25
C ALA A 114 12.83 -10.11 -8.65
N THR A 115 11.76 -10.54 -7.98
CA THR A 115 10.73 -9.62 -7.49
C THR A 115 10.55 -9.75 -5.98
N GLY A 116 10.64 -8.63 -5.26
CA GLY A 116 10.47 -8.59 -3.81
C GLY A 116 9.63 -7.41 -3.35
N ALA A 117 8.78 -7.64 -2.34
CA ALA A 117 7.99 -6.58 -1.70
C ALA A 117 8.21 -6.61 -0.18
N PHE A 118 8.54 -5.44 0.40
CA PHE A 118 8.92 -5.31 1.82
C PHE A 118 8.12 -4.19 2.47
N GLY A 119 6.95 -4.52 3.05
CA GLY A 119 6.09 -3.55 3.69
C GLY A 119 4.59 -3.83 3.60
N LYS A 120 3.80 -2.76 3.57
CA LYS A 120 2.34 -2.79 3.51
C LYS A 120 1.84 -3.17 2.10
N TRP A 121 1.11 -4.29 1.99
CA TRP A 121 0.50 -4.70 0.71
C TRP A 121 -0.83 -3.99 0.44
N HIS A 122 -1.85 -4.28 1.22
CA HIS A 122 -3.17 -3.66 1.20
C HIS A 122 -4.04 -3.91 -0.07
N ASN A 123 -3.81 -5.00 -0.79
CA ASN A 123 -4.63 -5.42 -1.94
C ASN A 123 -5.12 -6.88 -1.85
N GLY A 124 -5.32 -7.36 -0.62
CA GLY A 124 -5.85 -8.69 -0.29
C GLY A 124 -4.85 -9.58 0.44
N SER A 125 -5.34 -10.38 1.39
CA SER A 125 -4.49 -11.14 2.31
C SER A 125 -4.31 -12.60 1.92
N GLN A 126 -5.34 -13.22 1.36
CA GLN A 126 -5.32 -14.64 1.02
C GLN A 126 -4.90 -14.84 -0.44
N HIS A 127 -4.23 -15.95 -0.76
CA HIS A 127 -4.07 -16.36 -2.14
C HIS A 127 -5.44 -16.62 -2.79
N PRO A 128 -5.71 -16.08 -4.01
CA PRO A 128 -4.76 -15.53 -4.99
C PRO A 128 -4.53 -14.01 -4.93
N TYR A 129 -4.92 -13.32 -3.87
CA TYR A 129 -4.76 -11.86 -3.70
C TYR A 129 -3.44 -11.47 -3.00
N HIS A 130 -2.82 -12.43 -2.31
CA HIS A 130 -1.57 -12.26 -1.57
C HIS A 130 -0.41 -11.85 -2.50
N PRO A 131 0.57 -11.04 -2.07
CA PRO A 131 1.70 -10.59 -2.91
C PRO A 131 2.41 -11.72 -3.65
N ASN A 132 2.63 -12.87 -3.00
CA ASN A 132 3.28 -14.02 -3.63
C ASN A 132 2.46 -14.65 -4.78
N ALA A 133 1.14 -14.37 -4.85
CA ALA A 133 0.30 -14.76 -5.98
C ALA A 133 0.13 -13.63 -7.00
N ARG A 134 0.75 -12.47 -6.77
CA ARG A 134 0.67 -11.26 -7.58
C ARG A 134 2.04 -10.82 -8.09
N GLY A 135 2.87 -11.80 -8.45
CA GLY A 135 4.15 -11.61 -9.12
C GLY A 135 5.36 -11.41 -8.20
N PHE A 136 5.22 -11.31 -6.88
CA PHE A 136 6.36 -11.18 -5.98
C PHE A 136 6.89 -12.54 -5.51
N ASP A 137 8.17 -12.83 -5.76
CA ASP A 137 8.85 -14.06 -5.32
C ASP A 137 9.08 -14.06 -3.81
N GLU A 138 9.40 -12.90 -3.25
CA GLU A 138 9.60 -12.70 -1.83
C GLU A 138 8.70 -11.59 -1.31
N TYR A 139 8.01 -11.86 -0.21
CA TYR A 139 7.22 -10.88 0.50
C TYR A 139 7.53 -10.89 1.98
N ARG A 140 7.79 -9.72 2.56
CA ARG A 140 7.87 -9.54 4.01
C ARG A 140 7.19 -8.26 4.44
N GLY A 141 6.21 -8.36 5.33
CA GLY A 141 5.43 -7.21 5.74
C GLY A 141 4.11 -7.58 6.40
N PHE A 142 3.07 -6.84 6.06
CA PHE A 142 1.69 -7.12 6.47
C PHE A 142 0.70 -6.76 5.35
N THR A 143 -0.37 -7.54 5.24
CA THR A 143 -1.34 -7.39 4.15
C THR A 143 -2.50 -6.45 4.48
N SER A 144 -2.56 -5.98 5.71
CA SER A 144 -3.60 -5.10 6.25
C SER A 144 -3.43 -3.62 5.84
N GLY A 145 -4.45 -2.79 6.06
CA GLY A 145 -4.43 -1.36 5.73
C GLY A 145 -3.62 -0.50 6.69
N HIS A 146 -3.42 -0.92 7.93
CA HIS A 146 -2.48 -0.34 8.90
C HIS A 146 -2.02 -1.42 9.87
N TRP A 147 -1.01 -1.10 10.67
CA TRP A 147 -0.45 -1.99 11.67
C TRP A 147 -0.51 -1.37 13.06
N GLY A 148 -0.71 -2.19 14.09
CA GLY A 148 -1.06 -1.69 15.41
C GLY A 148 0.13 -1.37 16.31
N HIS A 149 1.35 -1.84 15.99
CA HIS A 149 2.56 -1.52 16.76
C HIS A 149 3.78 -1.53 15.84
N TYR A 150 4.64 -0.51 15.95
CA TYR A 150 5.76 -0.30 15.02
C TYR A 150 7.12 -0.71 15.57
N PHE A 151 7.21 -1.07 16.87
CA PHE A 151 8.44 -1.60 17.46
C PHE A 151 8.33 -3.12 17.63
N ASP A 152 9.36 -3.85 17.24
CA ASP A 152 9.42 -5.31 17.22
C ASP A 152 8.13 -5.96 16.66
N PRO A 153 7.66 -5.50 15.49
CA PRO A 153 6.33 -5.83 14.98
C PRO A 153 6.19 -7.30 14.61
N VAL A 154 5.01 -7.87 14.86
CA VAL A 154 4.65 -9.18 14.29
C VAL A 154 4.31 -8.96 12.82
N LEU A 155 5.07 -9.56 11.92
CA LEU A 155 4.94 -9.46 10.48
C LEU A 155 4.74 -10.86 9.88
N GLU A 156 4.66 -10.95 8.56
CA GLU A 156 4.75 -12.21 7.84
C GLU A 156 5.93 -12.23 6.87
N HIS A 157 6.45 -13.42 6.56
CA HIS A 157 7.40 -13.70 5.49
C HIS A 157 6.85 -14.84 4.64
N ASN A 158 6.41 -14.54 3.42
CA ASN A 158 5.77 -15.50 2.51
C ASN A 158 4.63 -16.29 3.14
N GLY A 159 3.80 -15.63 3.97
CA GLY A 159 2.67 -16.22 4.68
C GLY A 159 2.98 -16.77 6.07
N GLU A 160 4.25 -17.04 6.43
CA GLU A 160 4.61 -17.48 7.79
C GLU A 160 4.74 -16.26 8.72
N ILE A 161 4.17 -16.37 9.93
CA ILE A 161 4.26 -15.30 10.94
C ILE A 161 5.70 -15.20 11.44
N THR A 162 6.24 -14.00 11.43
CA THR A 162 7.58 -13.67 11.91
C THR A 162 7.54 -12.42 12.79
N ARG A 163 8.60 -12.20 13.56
CA ARG A 163 8.77 -10.97 14.34
C ARG A 163 9.86 -10.11 13.71
N GLY A 164 9.59 -8.81 13.53
CA GLY A 164 10.62 -7.83 13.19
C GLY A 164 11.50 -7.51 14.42
N VAL A 165 12.61 -6.82 14.18
CA VAL A 165 13.50 -6.33 15.23
C VAL A 165 13.66 -4.82 15.07
N GLY A 166 13.40 -4.09 16.14
CA GLY A 166 13.45 -2.64 16.17
C GLY A 166 12.26 -1.99 15.46
N TYR A 167 12.47 -0.81 14.90
CA TYR A 167 11.40 -0.04 14.28
C TYR A 167 11.03 -0.60 12.90
N ILE A 168 9.73 -0.68 12.62
CA ILE A 168 9.16 -1.38 11.44
C ILE A 168 9.80 -0.93 10.12
N THR A 169 9.93 0.37 9.87
CA THR A 169 10.49 0.91 8.63
C THR A 169 11.96 0.52 8.48
N ASP A 170 12.72 0.55 9.60
CA ASP A 170 14.13 0.17 9.62
C ASP A 170 14.31 -1.32 9.32
N ALA A 171 13.46 -2.17 9.92
CA ALA A 171 13.45 -3.63 9.70
C ALA A 171 13.09 -3.99 8.26
N LEU A 172 12.06 -3.34 7.68
CA LEU A 172 11.66 -3.55 6.28
C LEU A 172 12.78 -3.15 5.32
N THR A 173 13.43 -2.02 5.58
CA THR A 173 14.59 -1.56 4.80
C THR A 173 15.76 -2.54 4.86
N ASN A 174 16.03 -3.13 6.04
CA ASN A 174 17.06 -4.16 6.19
C ASN A 174 16.79 -5.36 5.27
N HIS A 175 15.52 -5.80 5.17
CA HIS A 175 15.14 -6.91 4.30
C HIS A 175 15.23 -6.55 2.82
N ALA A 176 14.81 -5.34 2.44
CA ALA A 176 14.97 -4.84 1.06
C ALA A 176 16.45 -4.77 0.66
N ILE A 177 17.33 -4.26 1.52
CA ILE A 177 18.78 -4.22 1.28
C ILE A 177 19.34 -5.62 1.09
N LYS A 178 18.99 -6.58 1.96
CA LYS A 178 19.40 -7.98 1.81
C LYS A 178 18.89 -8.61 0.50
N PHE A 179 17.67 -8.28 0.07
CA PHE A 179 17.15 -8.73 -1.22
C PHE A 179 17.96 -8.16 -2.39
N ILE A 180 18.30 -6.88 -2.38
CA ILE A 180 19.15 -6.22 -3.38
C ILE A 180 20.52 -6.90 -3.42
N GLU A 181 21.15 -7.14 -2.27
CA GLU A 181 22.47 -7.80 -2.18
C GLU A 181 22.45 -9.21 -2.80
N ARG A 182 21.42 -10.02 -2.50
CA ARG A 182 21.29 -11.38 -3.04
C ARG A 182 21.02 -11.41 -4.56
N ASN A 183 20.44 -10.36 -5.11
CA ASN A 183 20.03 -10.31 -6.51
C ASN A 183 20.88 -9.35 -7.36
N LYS A 184 22.05 -8.91 -6.88
CA LYS A 184 22.90 -7.91 -7.53
C LYS A 184 23.41 -8.28 -8.93
N GLU A 185 23.44 -9.57 -9.28
CA GLU A 185 23.94 -10.08 -10.56
C GLU A 185 22.83 -10.26 -11.63
N LYS A 186 21.56 -9.97 -11.29
CA LYS A 186 20.42 -10.07 -12.21
C LYS A 186 19.46 -8.91 -12.00
N PRO A 187 18.64 -8.57 -13.00
CA PRO A 187 17.69 -7.49 -12.83
C PRO A 187 16.68 -7.83 -11.71
N PHE A 188 16.31 -6.83 -10.93
CA PHE A 188 15.33 -6.97 -9.84
C PHE A 188 14.34 -5.82 -9.80
N LEU A 189 13.13 -6.14 -9.30
CA LEU A 189 12.11 -5.22 -8.88
C LEU A 189 11.99 -5.30 -7.35
N CYS A 190 12.42 -4.26 -6.65
CA CYS A 190 12.29 -4.13 -5.21
C CYS A 190 11.20 -3.10 -4.88
N TYR A 191 10.05 -3.55 -4.38
CA TYR A 191 8.96 -2.70 -3.93
C TYR A 191 9.04 -2.55 -2.40
N LEU A 192 9.16 -1.32 -1.93
CA LEU A 192 9.36 -0.96 -0.54
C LEU A 192 8.22 -0.03 -0.07
N PRO A 193 7.01 -0.58 0.14
CA PRO A 193 5.85 0.18 0.60
C PRO A 193 5.89 0.35 2.11
N TYR A 194 6.45 1.45 2.56
CA TYR A 194 6.43 1.83 3.96
C TYR A 194 5.00 2.04 4.46
N ASN A 195 4.83 1.96 5.78
CA ASN A 195 3.55 2.15 6.46
C ASN A 195 3.48 3.45 7.26
N ILE A 196 4.45 4.33 7.12
CA ILE A 196 4.54 5.62 7.79
C ILE A 196 4.54 6.77 6.76
N PRO A 197 4.10 7.97 7.14
CA PRO A 197 3.66 8.43 8.46
C PRO A 197 2.19 8.14 8.81
N HIS A 198 1.61 6.98 8.37
CA HIS A 198 0.29 6.54 8.85
C HIS A 198 0.32 6.26 10.35
N SER A 199 -0.81 6.43 11.04
CA SER A 199 -0.98 6.06 12.44
C SER A 199 -0.84 4.53 12.68
N PRO A 200 -0.47 4.09 13.91
CA PRO A 200 -0.24 4.90 15.11
C PRO A 200 0.98 5.80 14.99
N MET A 201 0.90 6.96 15.66
CA MET A 201 1.96 7.97 15.59
C MET A 201 3.15 7.57 16.47
N GLN A 202 3.84 6.51 16.04
CA GLN A 202 5.01 5.94 16.73
C GLN A 202 6.27 6.21 15.91
N VAL A 203 7.29 6.71 16.55
CA VAL A 203 8.56 7.05 15.90
C VAL A 203 9.73 6.90 16.88
N PRO A 204 10.91 6.42 16.41
CA PRO A 204 12.08 6.29 17.26
C PRO A 204 12.50 7.62 17.89
N GLU A 205 12.95 7.55 19.13
CA GLU A 205 13.29 8.71 19.97
C GLU A 205 14.27 9.67 19.30
N LYS A 206 15.25 9.14 18.54
CA LYS A 206 16.25 9.95 17.83
C LYS A 206 15.64 10.95 16.81
N PHE A 207 14.48 10.61 16.22
CA PHE A 207 13.74 11.50 15.32
C PHE A 207 12.75 12.36 16.11
N TRP A 208 12.06 11.76 17.09
CA TRP A 208 11.07 12.47 17.91
C TRP A 208 11.67 13.68 18.62
N LYS A 209 12.84 13.53 19.27
CA LYS A 209 13.54 14.63 19.99
C LYS A 209 13.76 15.87 19.15
N LYS A 210 13.91 15.74 17.83
CA LYS A 210 14.09 16.87 16.92
C LYS A 210 12.81 17.70 16.73
N HIS A 211 11.65 17.08 16.95
CA HIS A 211 10.34 17.65 16.63
C HIS A 211 9.46 17.90 17.85
N ALA A 212 9.70 17.24 18.98
CA ALA A 212 8.83 17.24 20.16
C ALA A 212 8.45 18.66 20.65
N SER A 213 9.42 19.59 20.64
CA SER A 213 9.25 20.98 21.05
C SER A 213 9.55 21.99 19.94
N LYS A 214 9.72 21.51 18.67
CA LYS A 214 10.08 22.38 17.56
C LYS A 214 8.99 23.41 17.30
N ASP A 215 9.39 24.67 17.13
CA ASP A 215 8.49 25.68 16.58
C ASP A 215 8.21 25.40 15.10
N LEU A 216 6.92 25.44 14.71
CA LEU A 216 6.45 25.09 13.39
C LEU A 216 6.27 26.38 12.57
N ALA A 217 7.30 26.70 11.80
CA ALA A 217 7.34 27.91 10.97
C ALA A 217 6.28 27.90 9.86
N MET A 218 5.92 26.71 9.34
CA MET A 218 4.95 26.55 8.28
C MET A 218 3.73 25.77 8.77
N ARG A 219 2.54 26.33 8.52
CA ARG A 219 1.26 25.87 9.06
C ARG A 219 0.29 25.49 7.93
N ASN A 220 -0.71 24.72 8.27
CA ASN A 220 -1.84 24.48 7.36
C ASN A 220 -2.55 25.79 6.98
N ARG A 221 -3.22 25.80 5.84
CA ARG A 221 -4.07 26.93 5.39
C ARG A 221 -5.12 27.36 6.43
N ASP A 222 -5.52 26.44 7.30
CA ASP A 222 -6.35 26.68 8.50
C ASP A 222 -5.64 26.08 9.71
N PRO A 223 -4.78 26.85 10.41
CA PRO A 223 -4.00 26.37 11.53
C PRO A 223 -4.83 25.85 12.73
N LYS A 224 -6.10 26.25 12.83
CA LYS A 224 -7.00 25.80 13.91
C LYS A 224 -7.35 24.31 13.80
N LEU A 225 -7.18 23.71 12.62
CA LEU A 225 -7.44 22.28 12.39
C LEU A 225 -6.26 21.39 12.75
N GLU A 226 -5.07 21.96 13.01
CA GLU A 226 -3.88 21.19 13.32
C GLU A 226 -3.93 20.58 14.72
N ASP A 227 -3.43 19.35 14.80
CA ASP A 227 -3.09 18.65 16.05
C ASP A 227 -1.56 18.65 16.19
N PRO A 228 -0.96 19.52 17.02
CA PRO A 228 0.49 19.67 17.08
C PRO A 228 1.26 18.40 17.46
N PRO A 229 0.83 17.57 18.44
CA PRO A 229 1.46 16.27 18.69
C PRO A 229 1.48 15.36 17.48
N HIS A 230 0.33 15.20 16.80
CA HIS A 230 0.20 14.39 15.59
C HIS A 230 1.09 14.91 14.45
N LEU A 231 1.06 16.23 14.22
CA LEU A 231 1.86 16.88 13.19
C LEU A 231 3.36 16.68 13.43
N ARG A 232 3.85 16.91 14.65
CA ARG A 232 5.27 16.72 15.01
C ARG A 232 5.72 15.27 14.84
N ALA A 233 4.87 14.32 15.25
CA ALA A 233 5.15 12.90 15.05
C ALA A 233 5.23 12.54 13.56
N ALA A 234 4.30 13.05 12.73
CA ALA A 234 4.32 12.82 11.29
C ALA A 234 5.62 13.35 10.64
N LEU A 235 6.06 14.55 10.97
CA LEU A 235 7.33 15.12 10.46
C LEU A 235 8.53 14.28 10.89
N ALA A 236 8.56 13.80 12.14
CA ALA A 236 9.61 12.92 12.64
C ALA A 236 9.63 11.57 11.91
N MET A 237 8.45 11.02 11.59
CA MET A 237 8.32 9.79 10.79
C MET A 237 8.79 10.01 9.34
N CYS A 238 8.52 11.18 8.74
CA CYS A 238 9.04 11.53 7.42
C CYS A 238 10.57 11.59 7.39
N GLU A 239 11.23 12.13 8.43
CA GLU A 239 12.69 12.09 8.54
C GLU A 239 13.23 10.66 8.75
N ASN A 240 12.48 9.75 9.39
CA ASN A 240 12.86 8.35 9.44
C ASN A 240 12.77 7.69 8.05
N ILE A 241 11.76 8.01 7.24
CA ILE A 241 11.70 7.55 5.84
C ILE A 241 12.94 8.05 5.09
N ASP A 242 13.24 9.33 5.18
CA ASP A 242 14.40 9.93 4.51
C ASP A 242 15.71 9.22 4.85
N TRP A 243 15.92 8.96 6.14
CA TRP A 243 17.10 8.22 6.60
C TRP A 243 17.16 6.80 5.99
N ASN A 244 16.03 6.10 5.89
CA ASN A 244 15.96 4.76 5.29
C ASN A 244 16.16 4.81 3.76
N VAL A 245 15.63 5.82 3.08
CA VAL A 245 15.91 6.06 1.65
C VAL A 245 17.41 6.24 1.43
N GLY A 246 18.07 7.04 2.27
CA GLY A 246 19.52 7.23 2.21
C GLY A 246 20.30 5.92 2.35
N ARG A 247 19.84 4.99 3.19
CA ARG A 247 20.45 3.66 3.35
C ARG A 247 20.34 2.81 2.09
N VAL A 248 19.18 2.84 1.43
CA VAL A 248 18.97 2.13 0.15
C VAL A 248 19.87 2.71 -0.93
N LEU A 249 19.89 4.05 -1.07
CA LEU A 249 20.71 4.73 -2.06
C LEU A 249 22.21 4.44 -1.86
N LYS A 250 22.69 4.52 -0.61
CA LYS A 250 24.08 4.18 -0.25
C LYS A 250 24.40 2.73 -0.62
N LYS A 251 23.49 1.78 -0.37
CA LYS A 251 23.70 0.37 -0.71
C LYS A 251 23.81 0.16 -2.23
N LEU A 252 22.99 0.83 -3.02
CA LEU A 252 23.11 0.79 -4.49
C LEU A 252 24.45 1.33 -5.00
N GLU A 253 24.98 2.39 -4.37
CA GLU A 253 26.32 2.91 -4.69
C GLU A 253 27.42 1.92 -4.29
N GLU A 254 27.38 1.37 -3.06
CA GLU A 254 28.33 0.37 -2.56
C GLU A 254 28.43 -0.86 -3.49
N LEU A 255 27.29 -1.30 -4.01
CA LEU A 255 27.20 -2.43 -4.94
C LEU A 255 27.48 -2.06 -6.41
N LYS A 256 27.76 -0.77 -6.71
CA LYS A 256 27.94 -0.22 -8.07
C LYS A 256 26.72 -0.42 -8.98
N LEU A 257 25.53 -0.51 -8.40
CA LEU A 257 24.26 -0.70 -9.12
C LEU A 257 23.54 0.61 -9.46
N ALA A 258 23.94 1.74 -8.86
CA ALA A 258 23.20 3.00 -8.95
C ALA A 258 22.96 3.47 -10.40
N LYS A 259 23.97 3.34 -11.30
CA LYS A 259 23.84 3.75 -12.71
C LYS A 259 22.86 2.89 -13.51
N ASN A 260 22.63 1.63 -13.08
CA ASN A 260 21.70 0.71 -13.73
C ASN A 260 20.44 0.47 -12.86
N THR A 261 20.04 1.46 -12.06
CA THR A 261 18.85 1.34 -11.20
C THR A 261 17.96 2.58 -11.32
N ILE A 262 16.69 2.35 -11.65
CA ILE A 262 15.62 3.34 -11.56
C ILE A 262 15.12 3.34 -10.11
N VAL A 263 15.23 4.48 -9.44
CA VAL A 263 14.70 4.66 -8.08
C VAL A 263 13.54 5.64 -8.13
N ILE A 264 12.38 5.22 -7.60
CA ILE A 264 11.15 6.02 -7.53
C ILE A 264 10.76 6.19 -6.07
N TYR A 265 10.35 7.39 -5.72
CA TYR A 265 9.73 7.73 -4.44
C TYR A 265 8.41 8.47 -4.68
N PHE A 266 7.33 8.02 -4.02
CA PHE A 266 6.03 8.71 -4.03
C PHE A 266 5.20 8.34 -2.80
N SER A 267 4.02 8.99 -2.61
CA SER A 267 3.06 8.66 -1.55
C SER A 267 1.76 8.13 -2.11
N ASP A 268 1.02 7.34 -1.32
CA ASP A 268 -0.23 6.71 -1.75
C ASP A 268 -1.47 7.62 -1.59
N ASN A 269 -1.41 8.66 -0.77
CA ASN A 269 -2.43 9.70 -0.66
C ASN A 269 -1.88 10.91 0.09
N GLY A 270 -2.65 11.98 0.16
CA GLY A 270 -2.32 13.16 0.95
C GLY A 270 -2.26 12.89 2.46
N PRO A 271 -1.86 13.88 3.28
CA PRO A 271 -1.55 13.70 4.69
C PRO A 271 -2.76 13.26 5.51
N ASN A 272 -2.56 12.37 6.48
CA ASN A 272 -3.62 11.89 7.40
C ASN A 272 -4.02 12.92 8.47
N GLY A 273 -3.17 13.93 8.73
CA GLY A 273 -3.44 15.04 9.64
C GLY A 273 -3.39 16.40 8.93
N TRP A 274 -3.93 17.43 9.54
CA TRP A 274 -3.79 18.80 9.05
C TRP A 274 -2.38 19.30 9.38
N ARG A 275 -1.65 19.72 8.35
CA ARG A 275 -0.32 20.31 8.40
C ARG A 275 -0.04 21.09 7.13
N TRP A 276 1.08 21.83 7.07
CA TRP A 276 1.43 22.54 5.86
C TRP A 276 1.49 21.61 4.64
N ASN A 277 0.78 21.95 3.59
CA ASN A 277 0.68 21.18 2.36
C ASN A 277 0.55 22.08 1.11
N GLY A 278 1.41 23.13 1.02
CA GLY A 278 1.41 24.04 -0.13
C GLY A 278 0.10 24.81 -0.33
N ASP A 279 -0.58 25.17 0.76
CA ASP A 279 -1.90 25.85 0.77
C ASP A 279 -3.04 25.05 0.10
N MET A 280 -2.79 23.82 -0.32
CA MET A 280 -3.79 22.99 -1.00
C MET A 280 -4.97 22.65 -0.09
N LYS A 281 -6.16 22.60 -0.68
CA LYS A 281 -7.40 22.24 0.00
C LYS A 281 -7.46 20.73 0.24
N GLY A 282 -7.93 20.32 1.44
CA GLY A 282 -8.19 18.93 1.77
C GLY A 282 -6.98 18.19 2.32
N LYS A 283 -7.20 16.91 2.62
CA LYS A 283 -6.23 15.94 3.12
C LYS A 283 -6.69 14.53 2.75
N LYS A 284 -6.03 13.47 3.23
CA LYS A 284 -6.44 12.06 3.06
C LYS A 284 -7.96 11.90 3.11
N GLY A 285 -8.52 11.16 2.17
CA GLY A 285 -9.96 10.93 2.02
C GLY A 285 -10.69 12.01 1.23
N SER A 286 -10.05 13.15 0.89
CA SER A 286 -10.60 14.16 -0.02
C SER A 286 -10.06 13.96 -1.44
N ILE A 287 -10.90 14.20 -2.46
CA ILE A 287 -10.47 14.27 -3.86
C ILE A 287 -10.03 15.69 -4.28
N ASP A 288 -9.92 16.63 -3.30
CA ASP A 288 -9.29 17.92 -3.49
C ASP A 288 -7.75 17.77 -3.58
N GLU A 289 -7.08 18.83 -4.04
CA GLU A 289 -5.63 18.80 -4.29
C GLU A 289 -4.82 18.24 -3.14
N GLY A 290 -5.07 18.71 -1.92
CA GLY A 290 -4.33 18.26 -0.74
C GLY A 290 -4.55 16.79 -0.34
N GLY A 291 -5.57 16.13 -0.89
CA GLY A 291 -5.84 14.72 -0.65
C GLY A 291 -5.25 13.79 -1.70
N VAL A 292 -4.97 14.29 -2.92
CA VAL A 292 -4.60 13.46 -4.07
C VAL A 292 -3.33 13.91 -4.80
N ARG A 293 -2.86 15.14 -4.61
CA ARG A 293 -1.55 15.58 -5.10
C ARG A 293 -0.49 15.23 -4.06
N VAL A 294 0.51 14.46 -4.47
CA VAL A 294 1.55 13.92 -3.58
C VAL A 294 2.94 14.13 -4.17
N PRO A 295 4.02 14.01 -3.36
CA PRO A 295 5.36 14.03 -3.90
C PRO A 295 5.59 12.83 -4.82
N CYS A 296 6.30 13.06 -5.93
CA CYS A 296 6.81 12.02 -6.80
C CYS A 296 8.16 12.43 -7.36
N LEU A 297 9.17 11.58 -7.15
CA LEU A 297 10.54 11.81 -7.56
C LEU A 297 11.09 10.53 -8.22
N MET A 298 11.92 10.69 -9.27
CA MET A 298 12.52 9.56 -9.97
C MET A 298 13.98 9.86 -10.31
N ARG A 299 14.88 8.92 -10.02
CA ARG A 299 16.29 9.00 -10.36
C ARG A 299 16.73 7.82 -11.22
N TRP A 300 17.41 8.09 -12.30
CA TRP A 300 18.16 7.10 -13.09
C TRP A 300 19.45 7.75 -13.62
N PRO A 301 20.57 7.61 -12.90
CA PRO A 301 21.82 8.30 -13.25
C PRO A 301 22.31 7.99 -14.67
N GLY A 302 22.65 9.04 -15.43
CA GLY A 302 23.08 8.93 -16.82
C GLY A 302 21.95 8.71 -17.85
N ARG A 303 20.70 8.65 -17.41
CA ARG A 303 19.52 8.55 -18.28
C ARG A 303 18.55 9.70 -18.09
N ILE A 304 18.19 10.00 -16.84
CA ILE A 304 17.38 11.18 -16.49
C ILE A 304 18.35 12.31 -16.18
N VAL A 305 18.15 13.46 -16.83
CA VAL A 305 18.98 14.66 -16.59
C VAL A 305 18.77 15.16 -15.18
N PRO A 306 19.83 15.40 -14.39
CA PRO A 306 19.71 15.96 -13.05
C PRO A 306 18.94 17.28 -13.01
N GLY A 307 18.03 17.43 -12.03
CA GLY A 307 17.20 18.62 -11.85
C GLY A 307 16.03 18.75 -12.83
N THR A 308 15.70 17.69 -13.59
CA THR A 308 14.54 17.68 -14.49
C THR A 308 13.25 17.96 -13.69
N ARG A 309 12.41 18.86 -14.24
CA ARG A 309 11.06 19.12 -13.71
C ARG A 309 10.02 18.61 -14.70
N ILE A 310 9.11 17.78 -14.23
CA ILE A 310 7.98 17.26 -15.03
C ILE A 310 6.75 18.11 -14.67
N GLU A 311 6.45 19.10 -15.49
CA GLU A 311 5.34 20.04 -15.29
C GLU A 311 3.99 19.48 -15.76
N HIS A 312 4.02 18.40 -16.54
CA HIS A 312 2.82 17.72 -17.04
C HIS A 312 2.12 16.94 -15.93
N ILE A 313 0.78 16.93 -15.97
CA ILE A 313 0.03 16.09 -15.02
C ILE A 313 0.34 14.62 -15.23
N ALA A 314 0.63 13.94 -14.14
CA ALA A 314 0.91 12.51 -14.10
C ALA A 314 0.19 11.85 -12.93
N GLY A 315 0.03 10.53 -12.95
CA GLY A 315 -0.64 9.80 -11.88
C GLY A 315 -0.09 8.41 -11.65
N ALA A 316 -0.55 7.76 -10.58
CA ALA A 316 -0.13 6.41 -10.23
C ALA A 316 -0.36 5.38 -11.35
N ILE A 317 -1.42 5.56 -12.15
CA ILE A 317 -1.74 4.76 -13.32
C ILE A 317 -0.63 4.76 -14.39
N ASP A 318 0.24 5.77 -14.40
CA ASP A 318 1.29 5.93 -15.42
C ASP A 318 2.54 5.09 -15.14
N PHE A 319 2.71 4.55 -13.93
CA PHE A 319 3.95 3.84 -13.57
C PHE A 319 4.15 2.54 -14.34
N LEU A 320 3.12 1.71 -14.47
CA LEU A 320 3.27 0.45 -15.22
C LEU A 320 3.74 0.69 -16.67
N PRO A 321 3.06 1.51 -17.50
CA PRO A 321 3.51 1.75 -18.86
C PRO A 321 4.84 2.51 -18.91
N THR A 322 5.14 3.39 -17.96
CA THR A 322 6.43 4.11 -17.91
C THR A 322 7.59 3.18 -17.63
N LEU A 323 7.47 2.33 -16.61
CA LEU A 323 8.56 1.46 -16.18
C LEU A 323 8.84 0.34 -17.18
N THR A 324 7.81 -0.23 -17.79
CA THR A 324 7.96 -1.23 -18.86
C THR A 324 8.65 -0.62 -20.06
N ASP A 325 8.29 0.60 -20.45
CA ASP A 325 8.90 1.31 -21.59
C ASP A 325 10.36 1.74 -21.30
N LEU A 326 10.65 2.27 -20.09
CA LEU A 326 12.02 2.61 -19.67
C LEU A 326 12.92 1.38 -19.59
N ALA A 327 12.40 0.24 -19.14
CA ALA A 327 13.15 -1.00 -18.99
C ALA A 327 13.24 -1.83 -20.29
N GLY A 328 12.48 -1.47 -21.33
CA GLY A 328 12.37 -2.26 -22.55
C GLY A 328 11.73 -3.63 -22.31
N VAL A 329 10.78 -3.72 -21.36
CA VAL A 329 10.06 -4.93 -20.99
C VAL A 329 8.68 -4.92 -21.64
N PRO A 330 8.27 -5.97 -22.36
CA PRO A 330 6.91 -6.06 -22.92
C PRO A 330 5.85 -6.03 -21.82
N MET A 331 4.82 -5.24 -22.00
CA MET A 331 3.66 -5.22 -21.11
C MET A 331 2.78 -6.44 -21.45
N ILE A 332 2.49 -7.28 -20.44
CA ILE A 332 1.73 -8.52 -20.63
C ILE A 332 0.24 -8.40 -20.29
N SER A 333 -0.22 -7.23 -19.84
CA SER A 333 -1.64 -6.99 -19.60
C SER A 333 -2.42 -7.03 -20.92
N VAL A 334 -3.48 -7.85 -20.95
CA VAL A 334 -4.42 -7.92 -22.07
C VAL A 334 -5.60 -6.93 -21.91
N LYS A 335 -5.73 -6.34 -20.70
CA LYS A 335 -6.77 -5.35 -20.43
C LYS A 335 -6.29 -3.95 -20.83
N PRO A 336 -7.20 -3.07 -21.28
CA PRO A 336 -6.85 -1.69 -21.58
C PRO A 336 -6.23 -0.98 -20.37
N ILE A 337 -5.12 -0.28 -20.60
CA ILE A 337 -4.43 0.55 -19.61
C ILE A 337 -5.00 1.97 -19.66
N ASP A 338 -5.23 2.58 -18.50
CA ASP A 338 -5.68 3.98 -18.39
C ASP A 338 -4.48 4.95 -18.34
N GLY A 339 -3.32 4.48 -17.88
CA GLY A 339 -2.07 5.23 -17.83
C GLY A 339 -1.38 5.36 -19.18
N ARG A 340 -0.42 6.28 -19.26
CA ARG A 340 0.49 6.42 -20.42
C ARG A 340 1.94 6.52 -19.99
N SER A 341 2.86 6.10 -20.86
CA SER A 341 4.29 6.20 -20.59
C SER A 341 4.74 7.65 -20.48
N LEU A 342 5.49 7.95 -19.43
CA LEU A 342 6.14 9.24 -19.19
C LEU A 342 7.61 9.23 -19.64
N LYS A 343 8.08 8.16 -20.31
CA LYS A 343 9.48 7.98 -20.71
C LYS A 343 10.01 9.17 -21.49
N ALA A 344 9.28 9.64 -22.49
CA ALA A 344 9.74 10.76 -23.33
C ALA A 344 10.00 12.03 -22.50
N LEU A 345 9.09 12.34 -21.53
CA LEU A 345 9.25 13.49 -20.62
C LEU A 345 10.47 13.30 -19.70
N LEU A 346 10.65 12.10 -19.16
CA LEU A 346 11.76 11.77 -18.26
C LEU A 346 13.12 11.81 -18.94
N LEU A 347 13.19 11.40 -20.20
CA LEU A 347 14.44 11.40 -20.99
C LEU A 347 14.69 12.71 -21.73
N GLY A 348 13.79 13.71 -21.59
CA GLY A 348 13.92 15.01 -22.25
C GLY A 348 13.71 14.96 -23.76
N GLU A 349 12.98 13.96 -24.25
CA GLU A 349 12.68 13.83 -25.67
C GLU A 349 11.66 14.89 -26.12
N LYS A 350 11.90 15.50 -27.27
CA LYS A 350 10.96 16.46 -27.85
C LYS A 350 9.81 15.73 -28.52
N VAL A 351 8.71 15.56 -27.80
CA VAL A 351 7.49 14.93 -28.28
C VAL A 351 6.28 15.85 -28.16
N ALA A 352 5.35 15.72 -29.09
CA ALA A 352 4.04 16.36 -28.93
C ALA A 352 3.29 15.67 -27.79
N TRP A 353 3.10 16.38 -26.67
CA TRP A 353 2.38 15.88 -25.52
C TRP A 353 0.94 16.35 -25.56
N SER A 354 0.02 15.46 -25.91
CA SER A 354 -1.41 15.77 -25.93
C SER A 354 -1.94 15.94 -24.51
N ASP A 355 -2.80 16.91 -24.31
CA ASP A 355 -3.51 17.07 -23.04
C ASP A 355 -4.40 15.84 -22.74
N ARG A 356 -4.75 15.66 -21.47
CA ARG A 356 -5.60 14.59 -21.00
C ARG A 356 -6.37 14.99 -19.76
N TYR A 357 -7.39 14.20 -19.44
CA TYR A 357 -8.03 14.27 -18.14
C TYR A 357 -7.53 13.16 -17.23
N LEU A 358 -7.22 13.51 -15.96
CA LEU A 358 -7.05 12.57 -14.87
C LEU A 358 -8.27 12.59 -13.97
N MET A 359 -8.75 11.40 -13.61
CA MET A 359 -9.95 11.22 -12.80
C MET A 359 -9.57 10.88 -11.36
N SER A 360 -10.11 11.65 -10.40
CA SER A 360 -10.07 11.24 -8.99
C SER A 360 -11.46 10.81 -8.56
N PHE A 361 -11.59 9.54 -8.21
CA PHE A 361 -12.86 8.91 -7.87
C PHE A 361 -12.97 8.66 -6.37
N ARG A 362 -14.17 8.81 -5.82
CA ARG A 362 -14.48 8.47 -4.43
C ARG A 362 -15.89 7.91 -4.31
N GLY A 363 -16.02 6.80 -3.57
CA GLY A 363 -17.29 6.44 -2.97
C GLY A 363 -18.25 5.63 -3.83
N ALA A 364 -17.81 4.48 -4.30
CA ALA A 364 -18.70 3.46 -4.89
C ALA A 364 -19.90 3.06 -3.99
N ARG A 365 -19.88 3.40 -2.71
CA ARG A 365 -20.88 3.01 -1.68
C ARG A 365 -21.60 4.19 -1.01
N ARG A 366 -21.41 5.42 -1.45
CA ARG A 366 -22.10 6.58 -0.84
C ARG A 366 -23.55 6.65 -1.29
N LYS A 367 -24.44 6.97 -0.35
CA LYS A 367 -25.86 7.25 -0.65
C LYS A 367 -26.03 8.39 -1.68
N SER A 368 -25.04 9.31 -1.75
CA SER A 368 -24.97 10.40 -2.74
C SER A 368 -24.43 9.97 -4.11
N GLY A 369 -24.14 8.69 -4.32
CA GLY A 369 -23.50 8.20 -5.54
C GLY A 369 -21.99 8.45 -5.62
N PRO A 370 -21.34 8.04 -6.72
CA PRO A 370 -19.92 8.27 -6.95
C PRO A 370 -19.60 9.74 -7.12
N GLN A 371 -18.48 10.18 -6.56
CA GLN A 371 -17.94 11.51 -6.74
C GLN A 371 -16.69 11.43 -7.61
N VAL A 372 -16.66 12.20 -8.69
CA VAL A 372 -15.52 12.31 -9.60
C VAL A 372 -15.05 13.74 -9.67
N SER A 373 -13.76 13.95 -9.51
CA SER A 373 -13.10 15.20 -9.86
C SER A 373 -12.27 14.97 -11.11
N VAL A 374 -12.38 15.87 -12.08
CA VAL A 374 -11.65 15.82 -13.36
C VAL A 374 -10.54 16.86 -13.34
N ARG A 375 -9.35 16.49 -13.78
CA ARG A 375 -8.19 17.39 -13.94
C ARG A 375 -7.70 17.39 -15.36
N SER A 376 -7.49 18.56 -15.93
CA SER A 376 -6.67 18.80 -17.12
C SER A 376 -5.29 19.30 -16.70
N GLN A 377 -4.48 19.70 -17.67
CA GLN A 377 -3.18 20.32 -17.41
C GLN A 377 -3.30 21.62 -16.59
N GLN A 378 -4.37 22.36 -16.73
CA GLN A 378 -4.58 23.64 -16.05
C GLN A 378 -5.74 23.60 -15.04
N HIS A 379 -6.87 23.01 -15.41
CA HIS A 379 -8.10 23.14 -14.65
C HIS A 379 -8.45 21.89 -13.86
N ARG A 380 -9.21 22.12 -12.81
CA ARG A 380 -9.88 21.05 -12.04
C ARG A 380 -11.36 21.36 -11.91
N LEU A 381 -12.22 20.43 -12.34
CA LEU A 381 -13.64 20.43 -12.04
C LEU A 381 -13.91 19.56 -10.81
N ASP A 382 -14.55 20.11 -9.78
CA ASP A 382 -14.97 19.34 -8.61
C ASP A 382 -16.35 18.67 -8.80
N PRO A 383 -16.75 17.74 -7.91
CA PRO A 383 -18.05 17.07 -8.02
C PRO A 383 -19.28 18.00 -7.87
N ALA A 384 -19.11 19.18 -7.31
CA ALA A 384 -20.16 20.20 -7.19
C ALA A 384 -20.28 21.06 -8.46
N GLY A 385 -19.39 20.87 -9.43
CA GLY A 385 -19.38 21.61 -10.70
C GLY A 385 -18.61 22.91 -10.66
N ARG A 386 -17.81 23.16 -9.61
CA ARG A 386 -16.92 24.32 -9.51
C ARG A 386 -15.63 24.07 -10.28
N LEU A 387 -15.16 25.07 -10.97
CA LEU A 387 -13.94 25.05 -11.78
C LEU A 387 -12.83 25.87 -11.11
N PHE A 388 -11.63 25.31 -11.03
CA PHE A 388 -10.46 25.98 -10.45
C PHE A 388 -9.29 25.93 -11.43
N ASP A 389 -8.53 27.02 -11.53
CA ASP A 389 -7.23 27.03 -12.21
C ASP A 389 -6.14 26.62 -11.22
N LEU A 390 -5.61 25.40 -11.39
CA LEU A 390 -4.60 24.85 -10.49
C LEU A 390 -3.18 25.42 -10.71
N SER A 391 -2.96 26.18 -11.78
CA SER A 391 -1.68 26.84 -12.03
C SER A 391 -1.49 28.07 -11.14
N THR A 392 -2.59 28.75 -10.82
CA THR A 392 -2.60 30.00 -10.03
C THR A 392 -3.30 29.84 -8.68
N ASP A 393 -4.24 28.90 -8.56
CA ASP A 393 -5.02 28.64 -7.34
C ASP A 393 -4.99 27.16 -6.91
N PRO A 394 -3.86 26.61 -6.47
CA PRO A 394 -3.80 25.26 -5.91
C PRO A 394 -4.63 25.11 -4.61
N GLY A 395 -4.97 26.23 -3.99
CA GLY A 395 -5.84 26.35 -2.82
C GLY A 395 -7.31 26.18 -3.12
N GLN A 396 -7.72 26.23 -4.39
CA GLN A 396 -9.10 26.10 -4.84
C GLN A 396 -10.06 27.10 -4.13
N ARG A 397 -9.71 28.38 -4.19
CA ARG A 397 -10.42 29.47 -3.52
C ARG A 397 -11.39 30.19 -4.45
N VAL A 398 -11.04 30.29 -5.74
CA VAL A 398 -11.79 31.04 -6.76
C VAL A 398 -12.49 30.10 -7.71
N ASP A 399 -13.81 30.13 -7.73
CA ASP A 399 -14.63 29.34 -8.66
C ASP A 399 -14.78 30.07 -9.99
N LEU A 400 -14.20 29.53 -11.05
CA LEU A 400 -14.21 30.09 -12.41
C LEU A 400 -15.30 29.47 -13.31
N ALA A 401 -16.24 28.71 -12.74
CA ALA A 401 -17.24 27.97 -13.54
C ALA A 401 -18.13 28.86 -14.40
N ALA A 402 -18.46 30.06 -13.90
CA ALA A 402 -19.27 31.04 -14.65
C ALA A 402 -18.50 31.72 -15.78
N GLU A 403 -17.16 31.85 -15.65
CA GLU A 403 -16.29 32.49 -16.63
C GLU A 403 -15.90 31.54 -17.77
N HIS A 404 -15.89 30.21 -17.51
CA HIS A 404 -15.46 29.19 -18.47
C HIS A 404 -16.51 28.04 -18.65
N PRO A 405 -17.76 28.39 -19.09
CA PRO A 405 -18.85 27.40 -19.15
C PRO A 405 -18.57 26.25 -20.13
N GLU A 406 -17.78 26.46 -21.20
CA GLU A 406 -17.43 25.39 -22.15
C GLU A 406 -16.47 24.40 -21.55
N ILE A 407 -15.46 24.83 -20.79
CA ILE A 407 -14.55 23.94 -20.07
C ILE A 407 -15.33 23.09 -19.06
N VAL A 408 -16.25 23.71 -18.32
CA VAL A 408 -17.13 23.00 -17.38
C VAL A 408 -17.96 21.92 -18.09
N LYS A 409 -18.54 22.24 -19.24
CA LYS A 409 -19.34 21.31 -20.05
C LYS A 409 -18.52 20.11 -20.52
N GLU A 410 -17.33 20.34 -21.07
CA GLU A 410 -16.43 19.29 -21.53
C GLU A 410 -15.98 18.38 -20.37
N MET A 411 -15.54 18.94 -19.24
CA MET A 411 -15.10 18.17 -18.08
C MET A 411 -16.25 17.42 -17.42
N LYS A 412 -17.48 17.95 -17.40
CA LYS A 412 -18.68 17.22 -16.97
C LYS A 412 -18.98 16.05 -17.90
N ALA A 413 -18.84 16.21 -19.21
CA ALA A 413 -19.02 15.14 -20.17
C ALA A 413 -17.98 14.02 -19.96
N ALA A 414 -16.71 14.37 -19.73
CA ALA A 414 -15.66 13.43 -19.41
C ALA A 414 -15.92 12.66 -18.09
N SER A 415 -16.37 13.37 -17.05
CA SER A 415 -16.78 12.75 -15.77
C SER A 415 -17.93 11.76 -15.97
N LYS A 416 -18.97 12.18 -16.71
CA LYS A 416 -20.12 11.30 -17.00
C LYS A 416 -19.69 10.05 -17.76
N LYS A 417 -18.90 10.19 -18.82
CA LYS A 417 -18.36 9.07 -19.60
C LYS A 417 -17.62 8.10 -18.69
N PHE A 418 -16.72 8.59 -17.84
CA PHE A 418 -15.97 7.75 -16.89
C PHE A 418 -16.90 6.98 -15.94
N VAL A 419 -17.91 7.64 -15.35
CA VAL A 419 -18.88 6.98 -14.47
C VAL A 419 -19.73 5.95 -15.24
N ASP A 420 -20.13 6.24 -16.47
CA ASP A 420 -20.89 5.31 -17.31
C ASP A 420 -20.09 4.04 -17.64
N GLU A 421 -18.79 4.18 -17.90
CA GLU A 421 -17.87 3.05 -18.12
C GLU A 421 -17.69 2.17 -16.86
N LEU A 422 -17.89 2.71 -15.67
CA LEU A 422 -17.77 1.98 -14.40
C LEU A 422 -19.06 1.24 -14.00
N LYS A 423 -20.15 1.40 -14.74
CA LYS A 423 -21.41 0.69 -14.45
C LYS A 423 -21.18 -0.83 -14.46
N GLY A 424 -21.63 -1.51 -13.41
CA GLY A 424 -21.41 -2.94 -13.19
C GLY A 424 -20.05 -3.30 -12.58
N MET A 425 -19.06 -2.38 -12.54
CA MET A 425 -17.74 -2.62 -11.92
C MET A 425 -17.71 -2.18 -10.46
N ILE A 426 -18.58 -1.24 -10.07
CA ILE A 426 -18.70 -0.71 -8.71
C ILE A 426 -19.93 -1.29 -8.02
N GLY A 427 -19.90 -1.39 -6.69
CA GLY A 427 -21.01 -1.93 -5.90
C GLY A 427 -20.54 -2.67 -4.65
N ALA A 428 -21.40 -3.52 -4.10
CA ALA A 428 -21.04 -4.37 -2.96
C ALA A 428 -20.01 -5.42 -3.36
N ASP A 429 -19.11 -5.75 -2.45
CA ASP A 429 -18.16 -6.86 -2.60
C ASP A 429 -18.73 -8.07 -1.85
N ASP A 430 -19.15 -9.09 -2.60
CA ASP A 430 -19.70 -10.36 -2.12
C ASP A 430 -18.76 -11.54 -2.37
N ARG A 431 -17.52 -11.27 -2.77
CA ARG A 431 -16.49 -12.30 -2.97
C ARG A 431 -16.17 -12.98 -1.64
N PRO A 432 -16.26 -14.31 -1.51
CA PRO A 432 -15.84 -15.03 -0.31
C PRO A 432 -14.32 -14.92 -0.08
N PHE A 433 -13.85 -15.20 1.13
CA PHE A 433 -12.43 -15.30 1.43
C PHE A 433 -11.91 -16.68 1.03
N PRO A 434 -10.91 -16.78 0.15
CA PRO A 434 -10.44 -18.07 -0.34
C PRO A 434 -9.64 -18.82 0.72
N ILE A 435 -9.87 -20.15 0.79
CA ILE A 435 -9.08 -21.11 1.61
C ILE A 435 -8.35 -22.06 0.68
N GLY A 436 -7.07 -22.34 0.97
CA GLY A 436 -6.30 -23.35 0.25
C GLY A 436 -5.75 -22.90 -1.11
N GLY A 437 -5.73 -21.62 -1.39
CA GLY A 437 -5.00 -21.07 -2.56
C GLY A 437 -3.48 -21.26 -2.44
N ALA A 438 -2.96 -21.32 -1.22
CA ALA A 438 -1.58 -21.67 -0.88
C ALA A 438 -1.56 -22.69 0.27
N ALA A 439 -0.35 -23.04 0.76
CA ALA A 439 -0.19 -23.91 1.92
C ALA A 439 -0.78 -23.29 3.19
N LEU A 440 -0.69 -21.97 3.31
CA LEU A 440 -1.25 -21.21 4.44
C LEU A 440 -2.40 -20.33 3.98
N THR A 441 -3.44 -20.26 4.79
CA THR A 441 -4.54 -19.29 4.64
C THR A 441 -4.72 -18.57 5.96
N HIS A 442 -4.70 -17.24 5.91
CA HIS A 442 -4.97 -16.37 7.05
C HIS A 442 -6.42 -15.88 7.01
N LEU A 443 -7.18 -16.10 8.07
CA LEU A 443 -8.50 -15.52 8.31
C LEU A 443 -8.40 -14.56 9.50
N PRO A 444 -7.95 -13.32 9.30
CA PRO A 444 -7.83 -12.34 10.38
C PRO A 444 -9.19 -11.85 10.85
N ALA A 445 -9.27 -11.41 12.09
CA ALA A 445 -10.49 -10.86 12.67
C ALA A 445 -11.06 -9.69 11.84
N ARG A 446 -10.19 -8.87 11.19
CA ARG A 446 -10.62 -7.75 10.35
C ARG A 446 -11.56 -8.17 9.20
N ASP A 447 -11.41 -9.40 8.69
CA ASP A 447 -12.17 -9.94 7.56
C ASP A 447 -13.42 -10.73 8.00
N GLY A 448 -13.51 -11.11 9.27
CA GLY A 448 -14.63 -11.82 9.84
C GLY A 448 -15.82 -10.92 10.18
N GLN A 449 -16.88 -11.54 10.66
CA GLN A 449 -18.10 -10.89 11.12
C GLN A 449 -18.43 -11.34 12.54
N GLU A 450 -18.75 -10.39 13.37
CA GLU A 450 -19.22 -10.56 14.74
C GLU A 450 -20.74 -10.75 14.79
N GLN A 451 -21.23 -11.69 15.61
CA GLN A 451 -22.66 -11.95 15.86
C GLN A 451 -22.90 -12.10 17.35
N GLY A 452 -24.07 -11.67 17.81
CA GLY A 452 -24.44 -11.68 19.22
C GLY A 452 -23.74 -10.60 20.02
N ALA A 453 -23.16 -10.97 21.16
CA ALA A 453 -22.43 -10.06 22.04
C ALA A 453 -20.99 -9.79 21.63
N VAL A 454 -20.44 -10.58 20.68
CA VAL A 454 -19.06 -10.39 20.18
C VAL A 454 -18.87 -8.98 19.62
N LYS A 455 -17.76 -8.35 19.95
CA LYS A 455 -17.41 -6.99 19.51
C LYS A 455 -16.03 -6.98 18.85
N ARG A 456 -15.79 -5.94 18.07
CA ARG A 456 -14.42 -5.58 17.64
C ARG A 456 -13.78 -4.69 18.68
N SER A 457 -12.49 -4.88 18.89
CA SER A 457 -11.68 -4.05 19.80
C SER A 457 -11.61 -2.57 19.39
N ALA A 458 -11.88 -2.25 18.12
CA ALA A 458 -11.93 -0.89 17.62
C ALA A 458 -12.79 -0.76 16.35
N LYS A 459 -13.21 0.47 16.04
CA LYS A 459 -14.05 0.79 14.87
C LYS A 459 -13.32 0.54 13.54
N ALA A 460 -12.02 0.88 13.47
CA ALA A 460 -11.18 0.58 12.32
C ALA A 460 -10.74 -0.89 12.36
N PRO A 461 -11.12 -1.72 11.36
CA PRO A 461 -10.99 -3.17 11.49
C PRO A 461 -9.57 -3.71 11.30
N ASN A 462 -8.68 -2.98 10.63
CA ASN A 462 -7.42 -3.52 10.12
C ASN A 462 -6.52 -4.19 11.17
N CYS A 463 -6.41 -3.64 12.38
CA CYS A 463 -5.68 -4.25 13.50
C CYS A 463 -6.58 -4.74 14.63
N SER A 464 -7.90 -4.74 14.42
CA SER A 464 -8.85 -5.19 15.44
C SER A 464 -8.79 -6.69 15.66
N TYR A 465 -9.26 -7.10 16.82
CA TYR A 465 -9.53 -8.48 17.21
C TYR A 465 -10.96 -8.58 17.71
N PHE A 466 -11.48 -9.78 17.79
CA PHE A 466 -12.79 -10.03 18.40
C PHE A 466 -12.62 -10.21 19.90
N THR A 467 -13.53 -9.60 20.65
CA THR A 467 -13.59 -9.64 22.11
C THR A 467 -15.04 -9.77 22.57
N ASN A 468 -15.28 -9.90 23.87
CA ASN A 468 -16.62 -10.00 24.45
C ASN A 468 -17.42 -11.21 23.89
N TRP A 469 -16.78 -12.36 23.75
CA TRP A 469 -17.40 -13.61 23.34
C TRP A 469 -17.97 -14.32 24.58
N THR A 470 -19.19 -13.94 24.99
CA THR A 470 -19.75 -14.22 26.33
C THR A 470 -20.94 -15.18 26.35
N ASN A 471 -21.53 -15.51 25.17
CA ASN A 471 -22.70 -16.37 25.09
C ASN A 471 -22.48 -17.55 24.12
N GLN A 472 -23.17 -18.66 24.37
CA GLN A 472 -23.13 -19.84 23.48
C GLN A 472 -23.78 -19.57 22.12
N ASP A 473 -24.68 -18.56 22.04
CA ASP A 473 -25.30 -18.14 20.79
C ASP A 473 -24.46 -17.18 19.96
N ASP A 474 -23.37 -16.67 20.54
CA ASP A 474 -22.44 -15.80 19.84
C ASP A 474 -21.68 -16.57 18.76
N ARG A 475 -21.39 -15.88 17.66
CA ARG A 475 -20.63 -16.44 16.52
C ARG A 475 -19.59 -15.46 16.04
N ILE A 476 -18.47 -16.02 15.58
CA ILE A 476 -17.46 -15.32 14.78
C ILE A 476 -17.40 -16.05 13.44
N THR A 477 -17.65 -15.36 12.33
CA THR A 477 -17.82 -16.01 11.03
C THR A 477 -17.00 -15.36 9.93
N TRP A 478 -16.61 -16.16 8.94
CA TRP A 478 -16.03 -15.72 7.67
C TRP A 478 -16.78 -16.41 6.53
N ASP A 479 -17.27 -15.64 5.55
CA ASP A 479 -17.78 -16.20 4.29
C ASP A 479 -16.58 -16.64 3.46
N THR A 480 -16.42 -17.95 3.25
CA THR A 480 -15.21 -18.52 2.65
C THR A 480 -15.51 -19.35 1.43
N ASP A 481 -14.50 -19.52 0.56
CA ASP A 481 -14.52 -20.47 -0.54
C ASP A 481 -13.29 -21.37 -0.47
N VAL A 482 -13.51 -22.64 -0.24
CA VAL A 482 -12.45 -23.66 -0.21
C VAL A 482 -12.05 -23.99 -1.64
N LEU A 483 -10.94 -23.45 -2.11
CA LEU A 483 -10.43 -23.63 -3.47
C LEU A 483 -9.89 -25.05 -3.72
N ARG A 484 -9.39 -25.71 -2.68
CA ARG A 484 -8.84 -27.07 -2.74
C ARG A 484 -9.34 -27.89 -1.57
N ALA A 485 -10.02 -29.00 -1.86
CA ALA A 485 -10.37 -29.99 -0.83
C ALA A 485 -9.12 -30.60 -0.21
N GLY A 486 -9.18 -31.00 1.07
CA GLY A 486 -8.06 -31.62 1.77
C GLY A 486 -8.12 -31.49 3.27
N GLU A 487 -7.04 -31.90 3.92
CA GLU A 487 -6.86 -31.75 5.36
C GLU A 487 -6.18 -30.42 5.68
N TYR A 488 -6.73 -29.73 6.66
CA TYR A 488 -6.25 -28.43 7.13
C TYR A 488 -6.04 -28.45 8.63
N GLU A 489 -4.82 -28.20 9.08
CA GLU A 489 -4.55 -27.92 10.48
C GLU A 489 -5.06 -26.51 10.80
N VAL A 490 -5.85 -26.37 11.86
CA VAL A 490 -6.43 -25.11 12.32
C VAL A 490 -5.65 -24.60 13.53
N VAL A 491 -5.16 -23.37 13.44
CA VAL A 491 -4.46 -22.65 14.52
C VAL A 491 -5.15 -21.34 14.79
N ILE A 492 -5.46 -21.03 16.05
CA ILE A 492 -6.08 -19.77 16.48
C ILE A 492 -5.08 -18.95 17.29
N TYR A 493 -4.91 -17.68 16.96
CA TYR A 493 -4.15 -16.69 17.73
C TYR A 493 -5.10 -15.97 18.66
N TYR A 494 -4.89 -16.13 19.98
CA TYR A 494 -5.84 -15.73 21.01
C TYR A 494 -5.18 -15.09 22.23
N THR A 495 -5.99 -14.44 23.06
CA THR A 495 -5.71 -14.15 24.48
C THR A 495 -6.88 -14.57 25.34
N CYS A 496 -6.59 -15.03 26.57
CA CYS A 496 -7.58 -15.53 27.51
C CYS A 496 -7.06 -15.33 28.95
N PRO A 497 -7.77 -14.57 29.81
CA PRO A 497 -7.46 -14.48 31.22
C PRO A 497 -7.52 -15.84 31.93
N GLU A 498 -6.85 -15.99 33.07
CA GLU A 498 -6.79 -17.25 33.84
C GLU A 498 -8.19 -17.70 34.27
N GLU A 499 -9.03 -16.77 34.72
CA GLU A 499 -10.40 -17.05 35.16
C GLU A 499 -11.35 -17.53 34.06
N ASP A 500 -10.99 -17.31 32.77
CA ASP A 500 -11.78 -17.71 31.59
C ASP A 500 -11.28 -19.03 30.97
N VAL A 501 -10.18 -19.60 31.49
CA VAL A 501 -9.64 -20.89 31.04
C VAL A 501 -10.64 -22.02 31.31
N GLY A 502 -10.74 -22.92 30.36
CA GLY A 502 -11.66 -24.07 30.44
C GLY A 502 -12.84 -23.98 29.48
N SER A 503 -13.06 -22.83 28.86
CA SER A 503 -14.09 -22.65 27.83
C SER A 503 -13.90 -23.65 26.68
N THR A 504 -15.01 -24.27 26.23
CA THR A 504 -15.02 -25.17 25.08
C THR A 504 -15.75 -24.50 23.92
N PHE A 505 -15.26 -24.74 22.70
CA PHE A 505 -15.81 -24.17 21.49
C PHE A 505 -15.72 -25.13 20.30
N GLU A 506 -16.52 -24.85 19.28
CA GLU A 506 -16.57 -25.57 18.03
C GLU A 506 -16.05 -24.69 16.89
N VAL A 507 -15.24 -25.25 16.03
CA VAL A 507 -14.89 -24.70 14.72
C VAL A 507 -15.63 -25.51 13.67
N SER A 508 -16.34 -24.87 12.76
CA SER A 508 -17.11 -25.55 11.71
C SER A 508 -16.95 -24.87 10.36
N CYS A 509 -16.98 -25.68 9.28
CA CYS A 509 -17.03 -25.23 7.89
C CYS A 509 -17.54 -26.37 7.01
N LYS A 510 -18.57 -26.12 6.21
CA LYS A 510 -19.13 -27.09 5.23
C LYS A 510 -19.40 -28.49 5.81
N GLY A 511 -19.97 -28.56 6.99
CA GLY A 511 -20.28 -29.83 7.66
C GLY A 511 -19.11 -30.48 8.41
N ALA A 512 -17.87 -30.06 8.17
CA ALA A 512 -16.73 -30.47 9.01
C ALA A 512 -16.76 -29.69 10.33
N THR A 513 -16.46 -30.37 11.45
CA THR A 513 -16.44 -29.78 12.78
C THR A 513 -15.21 -30.22 13.57
N LEU A 514 -14.70 -29.34 14.41
CA LEU A 514 -13.69 -29.61 15.44
C LEU A 514 -14.16 -29.01 16.77
N LYS A 515 -14.03 -29.76 17.87
CA LYS A 515 -14.23 -29.24 19.21
C LYS A 515 -12.89 -29.04 19.90
N ALA A 516 -12.74 -27.93 20.58
CA ALA A 516 -11.52 -27.60 21.29
C ALA A 516 -11.84 -26.95 22.64
N LYS A 517 -10.81 -26.94 23.52
CA LYS A 517 -10.87 -26.34 24.84
C LYS A 517 -9.71 -25.36 25.00
N VAL A 518 -9.98 -24.17 25.52
CA VAL A 518 -8.94 -23.22 25.94
C VAL A 518 -8.30 -23.78 27.21
N ARG A 519 -7.03 -24.20 27.11
CA ARG A 519 -6.33 -24.91 28.20
C ARG A 519 -5.27 -24.06 28.90
N VAL A 520 -4.84 -22.98 28.28
CA VAL A 520 -3.70 -22.18 28.74
C VAL A 520 -4.09 -20.71 28.72
N ALA A 521 -3.90 -20.06 29.83
CA ALA A 521 -4.06 -18.60 29.93
C ALA A 521 -2.99 -17.88 29.10
N ASN A 522 -3.37 -16.75 28.56
CA ASN A 522 -2.50 -15.78 27.92
C ASN A 522 -3.20 -14.43 27.97
N ASP A 523 -2.90 -13.63 28.97
CA ASP A 523 -3.51 -12.30 29.16
C ASP A 523 -2.45 -11.19 29.23
N PRO A 524 -1.72 -10.95 28.13
CA PRO A 524 -0.75 -9.88 28.08
C PRO A 524 -1.44 -8.53 28.08
N PRO A 525 -0.81 -7.48 28.60
CA PRO A 525 -1.33 -6.12 28.49
C PRO A 525 -1.42 -5.67 27.03
N LEU A 526 -2.23 -4.63 26.78
CA LEU A 526 -2.23 -3.95 25.50
C LEU A 526 -0.85 -3.31 25.26
N SER A 527 -0.31 -3.52 24.05
CA SER A 527 0.98 -2.98 23.63
C SER A 527 0.84 -1.77 22.73
N GLY A 528 1.80 -0.86 22.80
CA GLY A 528 1.98 0.24 21.86
C GLY A 528 1.59 1.61 22.40
N ALA A 529 0.81 1.70 23.48
CA ALA A 529 0.45 2.99 24.08
C ALA A 529 1.68 3.77 24.58
N GLU A 530 2.65 3.07 25.10
CA GLU A 530 3.92 3.60 25.61
C GLU A 530 4.80 4.22 24.50
N SER A 531 4.57 3.83 23.26
CA SER A 531 5.31 4.29 22.08
C SER A 531 4.57 5.37 21.29
N ASP A 532 3.30 5.64 21.61
CA ASP A 532 2.48 6.63 20.92
C ASP A 532 2.93 8.04 21.27
N ARG A 533 3.05 8.89 20.26
CA ARG A 533 3.36 10.33 20.41
C ARG A 533 2.10 11.20 20.46
N THR A 534 0.93 10.56 20.35
CA THR A 534 -0.38 11.20 20.48
C THR A 534 -1.13 10.57 21.66
N PRO A 535 -2.03 11.31 22.32
CA PRO A 535 -2.70 10.83 23.54
C PRO A 535 -3.64 9.65 23.32
N ASN A 536 -4.13 9.44 22.11
CA ASN A 536 -4.98 8.31 21.75
C ASN A 536 -4.90 7.98 20.25
N ARG A 537 -5.39 6.79 19.88
CA ARG A 537 -5.41 6.29 18.51
C ARG A 537 -6.74 6.50 17.78
N GLY A 538 -7.69 7.19 18.39
CA GLY A 538 -9.03 7.39 17.84
C GLY A 538 -9.75 6.06 17.56
N ASN A 539 -9.90 5.70 16.30
CA ASN A 539 -10.63 4.50 15.87
C ASN A 539 -9.76 3.24 15.73
N GLU A 540 -8.45 3.32 15.99
CA GLU A 540 -7.52 2.21 15.75
C GLU A 540 -7.27 1.39 17.01
N SER A 541 -7.11 0.07 16.85
CA SER A 541 -6.88 -0.85 17.95
C SER A 541 -5.44 -0.83 18.43
N TYR A 542 -5.25 -0.95 19.75
CA TYR A 542 -4.02 -1.49 20.32
C TYR A 542 -3.90 -2.98 20.00
N VAL A 543 -2.72 -3.53 20.14
CA VAL A 543 -2.44 -4.95 19.92
C VAL A 543 -2.10 -5.65 21.23
N LYS A 544 -2.15 -6.97 21.23
CA LYS A 544 -1.71 -7.85 22.30
C LYS A 544 -0.61 -8.79 21.79
N ASP A 545 0.11 -9.43 22.68
CA ASP A 545 1.01 -10.54 22.32
C ASP A 545 0.20 -11.86 22.27
N TRP A 546 -0.10 -12.28 21.04
CA TRP A 546 -1.04 -13.36 20.76
C TRP A 546 -0.37 -14.72 20.89
N ARG A 547 -1.03 -15.64 21.58
CA ARG A 547 -0.63 -17.04 21.69
C ARG A 547 -1.28 -17.87 20.58
N ALA A 548 -0.49 -18.73 19.93
CA ALA A 548 -1.00 -19.69 18.97
C ALA A 548 -1.54 -20.93 19.70
N MET A 549 -2.78 -21.33 19.39
CA MET A 549 -3.42 -22.56 19.86
C MET A 549 -3.72 -23.47 18.68
N LYS A 550 -3.11 -24.65 18.65
CA LYS A 550 -3.46 -25.70 17.70
C LYS A 550 -4.79 -26.32 18.12
N VAL A 551 -5.81 -26.17 17.26
CA VAL A 551 -7.18 -26.68 17.50
C VAL A 551 -7.31 -28.14 17.07
N GLY A 552 -6.78 -28.50 15.91
CA GLY A 552 -6.84 -29.84 15.33
C GLY A 552 -6.74 -29.81 13.81
N THR A 553 -7.13 -30.90 13.16
CA THR A 553 -7.16 -31.04 11.69
C THR A 553 -8.60 -31.24 11.22
N MET A 554 -9.02 -30.45 10.22
CA MET A 554 -10.33 -30.56 9.55
C MET A 554 -10.15 -31.06 8.11
N LYS A 555 -11.02 -31.94 7.67
CA LYS A 555 -11.15 -32.29 6.25
C LYS A 555 -12.19 -31.39 5.61
N LEU A 556 -11.76 -30.47 4.75
CA LEU A 556 -12.62 -29.50 4.07
C LEU A 556 -12.92 -29.96 2.64
N ALA A 557 -14.22 -29.93 2.26
CA ALA A 557 -14.66 -30.11 0.89
C ALA A 557 -14.57 -28.79 0.11
N GLN A 558 -14.30 -28.85 -1.18
CA GLN A 558 -14.23 -27.68 -2.06
C GLN A 558 -15.57 -26.91 -2.12
N GLY A 559 -15.51 -25.60 -2.36
CA GLY A 559 -16.64 -24.70 -2.58
C GLY A 559 -16.96 -23.78 -1.41
N ARG A 560 -17.93 -22.87 -1.63
CA ARG A 560 -18.32 -21.81 -0.69
C ARG A 560 -18.96 -22.37 0.58
N GLY A 561 -18.64 -21.78 1.71
CA GLY A 561 -19.20 -22.09 3.02
C GLY A 561 -18.81 -21.06 4.07
N VAL A 562 -19.50 -21.08 5.20
CA VAL A 562 -19.19 -20.19 6.32
C VAL A 562 -18.25 -20.89 7.27
N PHE A 563 -17.05 -20.34 7.46
CA PHE A 563 -16.15 -20.75 8.55
C PHE A 563 -16.61 -20.09 9.84
N THR A 564 -16.92 -20.89 10.85
CA THR A 564 -17.59 -20.43 12.09
C THR A 564 -16.84 -20.86 13.33
N LEU A 565 -16.68 -19.96 14.28
CA LEU A 565 -16.34 -20.25 15.68
C LEU A 565 -17.59 -20.06 16.54
N ARG A 566 -17.94 -21.05 17.37
CA ARG A 566 -19.10 -21.06 18.29
C ARG A 566 -18.71 -21.59 19.65
N ALA A 567 -19.12 -20.92 20.73
CA ALA A 567 -18.94 -21.42 22.10
C ALA A 567 -19.86 -22.62 22.37
N LEU A 568 -19.39 -23.56 23.16
CA LEU A 568 -20.14 -24.71 23.68
C LEU A 568 -20.36 -24.57 25.18
N GLU A 569 -19.31 -24.25 25.94
CA GLU A 569 -19.35 -24.03 27.38
C GLU A 569 -18.45 -22.85 27.74
N ILE A 570 -18.89 -22.02 28.66
CA ILE A 570 -18.17 -20.83 29.13
C ILE A 570 -18.18 -20.87 30.66
N PRO A 571 -17.18 -21.50 31.31
CA PRO A 571 -17.13 -21.57 32.77
C PRO A 571 -16.77 -20.23 33.43
N GLY A 572 -16.08 -19.34 32.74
CA GLY A 572 -15.73 -18.00 33.17
C GLY A 572 -16.68 -16.94 32.62
N LYS A 573 -16.17 -15.74 32.35
CA LYS A 573 -16.94 -14.60 31.83
C LYS A 573 -17.04 -14.60 30.30
N GLN A 574 -16.04 -15.12 29.62
CA GLN A 574 -15.94 -15.14 28.15
C GLN A 574 -15.09 -16.32 27.67
N VAL A 575 -15.11 -16.60 26.36
CA VAL A 575 -14.31 -17.68 25.77
C VAL A 575 -12.85 -17.26 25.64
N MET A 576 -12.59 -16.25 24.84
CA MET A 576 -11.25 -15.71 24.52
C MET A 576 -11.37 -14.52 23.57
N ASP A 577 -10.34 -13.69 23.48
CA ASP A 577 -10.18 -12.79 22.35
C ASP A 577 -9.58 -13.52 21.15
N VAL A 578 -10.01 -13.20 19.93
CA VAL A 578 -9.54 -13.85 18.69
C VAL A 578 -8.97 -12.82 17.72
N ARG A 579 -7.70 -13.01 17.36
CA ARG A 579 -6.98 -12.13 16.40
C ARG A 579 -6.97 -12.69 14.99
N LEU A 580 -6.68 -13.99 14.85
CA LEU A 580 -6.37 -14.61 13.57
C LEU A 580 -6.63 -16.12 13.66
N VAL A 581 -7.20 -16.69 12.60
CA VAL A 581 -7.21 -18.12 12.35
C VAL A 581 -6.28 -18.42 11.18
N ILE A 582 -5.39 -19.40 11.34
CA ILE A 582 -4.55 -19.91 10.26
C ILE A 582 -4.98 -21.33 9.92
N LEU A 583 -5.20 -21.57 8.63
CA LEU A 583 -5.43 -22.91 8.09
C LEU A 583 -4.17 -23.32 7.31
N ARG A 584 -3.49 -24.37 7.79
CA ARG A 584 -2.33 -24.96 7.12
C ARG A 584 -2.77 -26.23 6.41
N ARG A 585 -2.72 -26.25 5.08
CA ARG A 585 -3.01 -27.45 4.30
C ARG A 585 -1.87 -28.46 4.47
N LYS A 586 -2.24 -29.70 4.78
CA LYS A 586 -1.33 -30.85 4.88
C LYS A 586 -1.03 -31.48 3.54
#